data_abd80920eb089b9913507dbb879ebd65
#
_entry.id   abd80920eb089b9913507dbb879ebd65
#
_cell.length_a   1.000
_cell.length_b   1.000
_cell.length_c   1.000
_cell.angle_alpha   90.00
_cell.angle_beta   90.00
_cell.angle_gamma   90.00
#
_symmetry.space_group_name_H-M   'P 1'
#
loop_
_entity.id
_entity.type
_entity.pdbx_description
1 polymer ?
#
loop_
_entity_poly.entity_id
_entity_poly.type
_entity_poly.pdbx_seq_one_letter_code
_entity_poly.pdbx_strand_id
1 'polypeptide(L)'
;LPTRRQRQMCIRDSSGADVFMADFEDSTSPTWENIVNGHVNLIDANNRNIELIDESKGKTYTLNLESQTSLFVRPRGLHLSEKNILMDGSPISASIFDFAMYVYHNYQSRLDAGLGIYFYIPKLENANESQLWDDMFTLAEDELGIPRSSIRATVLLETISASYEIEEMLYSLREHSLGMNAGRWDYIFSAIKRHRNVDGIIFPDRSQITMTVPFMKAYTELLVESCHKRGAHAIGGMSAFIPNRKDPEVTEKAFENVKNDKLREATMGFDGSWVAHPDLVSICKDVFSEHLNGEANQISFVPRYDIEDSMLHNFEIENSSITMEGIHTNIKVGILYMHSWLNGQGAAALFNLMAVSYTHLTLPTSR
;
A
#
# COMPACT_ATOMS: atom_id res chain seq x y z
N LEU A 1 -16.75 -13.58 9.13
CA LEU A 1 -15.77 -12.52 8.83
C LEU A 1 -14.32 -13.02 8.85
N PRO A 2 -13.83 -13.81 9.83
CA PRO A 2 -12.50 -14.45 9.77
C PRO A 2 -12.32 -15.25 8.48
N THR A 3 -13.30 -16.01 8.09
CA THR A 3 -13.34 -16.88 6.90
C THR A 3 -13.06 -16.13 5.58
N ARG A 4 -13.47 -14.86 5.44
CA ARG A 4 -13.22 -14.09 4.22
C ARG A 4 -11.73 -13.75 4.04
N ARG A 5 -11.02 -13.44 5.13
CA ARG A 5 -9.58 -13.10 5.10
C ARG A 5 -8.72 -14.31 4.80
N GLN A 6 -8.98 -15.44 5.45
CA GLN A 6 -8.29 -16.71 5.16
C GLN A 6 -8.44 -17.07 3.68
N ARG A 7 -9.66 -16.98 3.14
CA ARG A 7 -9.90 -17.22 1.72
C ARG A 7 -9.09 -16.26 0.82
N GLN A 8 -9.03 -14.98 1.19
CA GLN A 8 -8.25 -14.01 0.42
C GLN A 8 -6.75 -14.33 0.44
N MET A 9 -6.20 -14.77 1.57
CA MET A 9 -4.79 -15.18 1.64
C MET A 9 -4.51 -16.36 0.71
N CYS A 10 -5.31 -17.42 0.76
CA CYS A 10 -5.16 -18.57 -0.14
C CYS A 10 -5.27 -18.21 -1.63
N ILE A 11 -6.24 -17.35 -2.00
CA ILE A 11 -6.43 -16.92 -3.39
C ILE A 11 -5.25 -16.08 -3.87
N ARG A 12 -4.73 -15.18 -3.04
CA ARG A 12 -3.65 -14.26 -3.42
C ARG A 12 -2.30 -14.95 -3.46
N ASP A 13 -2.05 -15.88 -2.56
CA ASP A 13 -0.88 -16.76 -2.61
C ASP A 13 -0.79 -17.53 -3.95
N SER A 14 -1.94 -17.90 -4.50
CA SER A 14 -2.03 -18.60 -5.79
C SER A 14 -2.20 -17.67 -7.01
N SER A 15 -2.09 -16.36 -6.83
CA SER A 15 -2.32 -15.37 -7.91
C SER A 15 -1.17 -15.24 -8.91
N GLY A 16 0.01 -15.76 -8.56
CA GLY A 16 1.25 -15.57 -9.30
C GLY A 16 1.91 -14.20 -9.08
N ALA A 17 1.44 -13.41 -8.11
CA ALA A 17 2.12 -12.18 -7.68
C ALA A 17 3.42 -12.51 -6.94
N ASP A 18 4.45 -11.67 -7.09
CA ASP A 18 5.72 -11.86 -6.39
C ASP A 18 5.59 -11.53 -4.91
N VAL A 19 4.69 -10.61 -4.57
CA VAL A 19 4.40 -10.19 -3.19
C VAL A 19 2.90 -10.21 -2.91
N PHE A 20 2.53 -10.72 -1.75
CA PHE A 20 1.23 -10.56 -1.14
C PHE A 20 1.36 -9.69 0.11
N MET A 21 0.62 -8.60 0.19
CA MET A 21 0.58 -7.73 1.36
C MET A 21 -0.61 -8.07 2.25
N ALA A 22 -0.34 -8.52 3.47
CA ALA A 22 -1.31 -8.62 4.54
C ALA A 22 -1.41 -7.27 5.24
N ASP A 23 -2.62 -6.75 5.38
CA ASP A 23 -2.83 -5.36 5.73
C ASP A 23 -3.64 -5.20 7.02
N PHE A 24 -3.04 -4.57 8.04
CA PHE A 24 -3.71 -4.14 9.28
C PHE A 24 -4.18 -2.69 9.20
N GLU A 25 -3.73 -1.96 8.22
CA GLU A 25 -3.98 -0.53 8.05
C GLU A 25 -5.26 -0.28 7.22
N ASP A 26 -5.17 0.32 6.06
CA ASP A 26 -6.30 0.88 5.30
C ASP A 26 -7.38 -0.12 4.88
N SER A 27 -7.02 -1.36 4.56
CA SER A 27 -8.00 -2.38 4.15
C SER A 27 -8.62 -3.14 5.32
N THR A 28 -8.29 -2.75 6.55
CA THR A 28 -8.80 -3.38 7.78
C THR A 28 -9.60 -2.39 8.61
N SER A 29 -10.87 -2.70 8.87
CA SER A 29 -11.59 -2.04 9.96
C SER A 29 -11.00 -2.52 11.29
N PRO A 30 -10.43 -1.63 12.13
CA PRO A 30 -9.59 -2.01 13.26
C PRO A 30 -10.42 -2.38 14.50
N THR A 31 -11.38 -3.28 14.34
CA THR A 31 -12.03 -3.91 15.50
C THR A 31 -11.03 -4.84 16.17
N TRP A 32 -11.11 -4.97 17.50
CA TRP A 32 -10.21 -5.86 18.25
C TRP A 32 -10.20 -7.28 17.69
N GLU A 33 -11.39 -7.82 17.39
CA GLU A 33 -11.53 -9.13 16.76
C GLU A 33 -10.77 -9.22 15.43
N ASN A 34 -10.88 -8.19 14.59
CA ASN A 34 -10.18 -8.18 13.30
C ASN A 34 -8.66 -8.13 13.46
N ILE A 35 -8.16 -7.39 14.44
CA ILE A 35 -6.73 -7.27 14.69
C ILE A 35 -6.18 -8.59 15.23
N VAL A 36 -6.79 -9.16 16.28
CA VAL A 36 -6.32 -10.43 16.85
C VAL A 36 -6.38 -11.57 15.84
N ASN A 37 -7.52 -11.73 15.14
CA ASN A 37 -7.65 -12.74 14.10
C ASN A 37 -6.66 -12.52 12.93
N GLY A 38 -6.30 -11.28 12.65
CA GLY A 38 -5.26 -10.95 11.67
C GLY A 38 -3.91 -11.57 12.04
N HIS A 39 -3.48 -11.40 13.28
CA HIS A 39 -2.23 -12.00 13.78
C HIS A 39 -2.28 -13.52 13.80
N VAL A 40 -3.38 -14.12 14.24
CA VAL A 40 -3.56 -15.59 14.19
C VAL A 40 -3.45 -16.11 12.76
N ASN A 41 -4.12 -15.45 11.81
CA ASN A 41 -4.04 -15.84 10.39
C ASN A 41 -2.61 -15.71 9.83
N LEU A 42 -1.81 -14.74 10.29
CA LEU A 42 -0.41 -14.61 9.88
C LEU A 42 0.47 -15.73 10.42
N ILE A 43 0.22 -16.18 11.68
CA ILE A 43 0.90 -17.36 12.24
C ILE A 43 0.58 -18.59 11.39
N ASP A 44 -0.69 -18.83 11.10
CA ASP A 44 -1.12 -19.96 10.28
C ASP A 44 -0.55 -19.90 8.85
N ALA A 45 -0.49 -18.71 8.26
CA ALA A 45 0.06 -18.52 6.93
C ALA A 45 1.56 -18.78 6.87
N ASN A 46 2.33 -18.28 7.85
CA ASN A 46 3.78 -18.51 7.92
C ASN A 46 4.13 -19.97 8.20
N ASN A 47 3.30 -20.66 8.98
CA ASN A 47 3.41 -22.10 9.19
C ASN A 47 2.84 -22.94 8.04
N ARG A 48 2.35 -22.31 6.97
CA ARG A 48 1.77 -22.96 5.77
C ARG A 48 0.59 -23.87 6.06
N ASN A 49 -0.15 -23.65 7.15
CA ASN A 49 -1.28 -24.48 7.61
C ASN A 49 -2.63 -23.76 7.56
N ILE A 50 -2.69 -22.57 6.93
CA ILE A 50 -3.94 -21.83 6.79
C ILE A 50 -4.89 -22.57 5.84
N GLU A 51 -6.09 -22.86 6.33
CA GLU A 51 -7.15 -23.54 5.59
C GLU A 51 -8.49 -22.87 5.87
N LEU A 52 -9.33 -22.82 4.85
CA LEU A 52 -10.71 -22.38 4.99
C LEU A 52 -11.65 -23.33 4.27
N ILE A 53 -12.62 -23.86 4.99
CA ILE A 53 -13.75 -24.63 4.46
C ILE A 53 -14.95 -23.69 4.33
N ASP A 54 -15.36 -23.39 3.10
CA ASP A 54 -16.59 -22.65 2.78
C ASP A 54 -17.73 -23.64 2.54
N GLU A 55 -18.39 -24.06 3.61
CA GLU A 55 -19.50 -25.01 3.55
C GLU A 55 -20.63 -24.56 2.63
N SER A 56 -20.89 -23.24 2.56
CA SER A 56 -21.95 -22.67 1.72
C SER A 56 -21.71 -22.89 0.22
N LYS A 57 -20.46 -23.08 -0.18
CA LYS A 57 -20.03 -23.30 -1.57
C LYS A 57 -19.44 -24.68 -1.80
N GLY A 58 -19.31 -25.49 -0.74
CA GLY A 58 -18.64 -26.79 -0.81
C GLY A 58 -17.19 -26.72 -1.30
N LYS A 59 -16.48 -25.64 -0.93
CA LYS A 59 -15.10 -25.36 -1.38
C LYS A 59 -14.14 -25.28 -0.20
N THR A 60 -13.01 -25.95 -0.33
CA THR A 60 -11.86 -25.78 0.56
C THR A 60 -10.82 -24.87 -0.12
N TYR A 61 -10.30 -23.92 0.61
CA TYR A 61 -9.21 -23.04 0.20
C TYR A 61 -8.00 -23.32 1.08
N THR A 62 -6.88 -23.65 0.45
CA THR A 62 -5.58 -23.90 1.10
C THR A 62 -4.52 -23.03 0.42
N LEU A 63 -3.38 -22.82 1.08
CA LEU A 63 -2.23 -22.21 0.45
C LEU A 63 -1.65 -23.14 -0.62
N ASN A 64 -1.14 -22.56 -1.70
CA ASN A 64 -0.33 -23.29 -2.67
C ASN A 64 1.08 -23.47 -2.09
N LEU A 65 1.45 -24.68 -1.72
CA LEU A 65 2.75 -24.98 -1.10
C LEU A 65 3.94 -24.74 -2.05
N GLU A 66 3.70 -24.69 -3.36
CA GLU A 66 4.71 -24.38 -4.37
C GLU A 66 4.81 -22.89 -4.69
N SER A 67 3.93 -22.07 -4.11
CA SER A 67 3.93 -20.62 -4.35
C SER A 67 5.21 -19.97 -3.84
N GLN A 68 5.81 -19.14 -4.68
CA GLN A 68 6.97 -18.30 -4.36
C GLN A 68 6.57 -16.88 -3.91
N THR A 69 5.28 -16.63 -3.75
CA THR A 69 4.77 -15.31 -3.33
C THR A 69 5.28 -14.97 -1.92
N SER A 70 6.00 -13.87 -1.81
CA SER A 70 6.51 -13.38 -0.53
C SER A 70 5.43 -12.66 0.26
N LEU A 71 5.32 -12.97 1.56
CA LEU A 71 4.39 -12.31 2.46
C LEU A 71 5.03 -11.05 3.05
N PHE A 72 4.40 -9.91 2.83
CA PHE A 72 4.70 -8.63 3.47
C PHE A 72 3.56 -8.24 4.40
N VAL A 73 3.85 -7.53 5.47
CA VAL A 73 2.85 -7.06 6.43
C VAL A 73 2.85 -5.53 6.48
N ARG A 74 1.68 -4.92 6.33
CA ARG A 74 1.51 -3.49 6.57
C ARG A 74 0.89 -3.29 7.96
N PRO A 75 1.68 -2.84 8.96
CA PRO A 75 1.15 -2.47 10.26
C PRO A 75 0.33 -1.20 10.16
N ARG A 76 -0.46 -0.89 11.16
CA ARG A 76 -1.12 0.41 11.28
C ARG A 76 -0.09 1.55 11.37
N GLY A 77 -0.47 2.73 10.92
CA GLY A 77 0.41 3.90 10.95
C GLY A 77 0.73 4.38 12.36
N LEU A 78 1.87 5.06 12.53
CA LEU A 78 2.35 5.59 13.82
C LEU A 78 1.35 6.55 14.50
N HIS A 79 0.47 7.17 13.73
CA HIS A 79 -0.56 8.09 14.22
C HIS A 79 -1.77 7.40 14.88
N LEU A 80 -1.83 6.06 14.87
CA LEU A 80 -2.93 5.27 15.41
C LEU A 80 -2.58 4.65 16.75
N SER A 81 -3.59 4.55 17.63
CA SER A 81 -3.46 3.93 18.95
C SER A 81 -4.30 2.67 19.07
N GLU A 82 -3.80 1.67 19.81
CA GLU A 82 -4.54 0.47 20.18
C GLU A 82 -5.16 0.65 21.56
N LYS A 83 -6.43 1.02 21.57
CA LYS A 83 -7.18 1.37 22.80
C LYS A 83 -7.47 0.19 23.74
N ASN A 84 -7.39 -1.04 23.22
CA ASN A 84 -7.69 -2.24 24.01
C ASN A 84 -6.47 -2.71 24.83
N ILE A 85 -5.29 -2.13 24.62
CA ILE A 85 -4.08 -2.41 25.39
C ILE A 85 -3.54 -1.11 25.98
N LEU A 86 -3.36 -1.13 27.29
CA LEU A 86 -2.86 0.02 28.03
C LEU A 86 -1.46 -0.26 28.58
N MET A 87 -0.57 0.70 28.47
CA MET A 87 0.71 0.76 29.14
C MET A 87 0.74 2.04 29.98
N ASP A 88 0.96 1.91 31.28
CA ASP A 88 0.91 3.02 32.24
C ASP A 88 -0.39 3.84 32.17
N GLY A 89 -1.52 3.15 31.92
CA GLY A 89 -2.85 3.76 31.84
C GLY A 89 -3.17 4.45 30.51
N SER A 90 -2.26 4.44 29.53
CA SER A 90 -2.44 5.05 28.21
C SER A 90 -2.51 3.99 27.10
N PRO A 91 -3.34 4.18 26.06
CA PRO A 91 -3.34 3.30 24.90
C PRO A 91 -1.95 3.23 24.25
N ILE A 92 -1.50 2.02 23.88
CA ILE A 92 -0.22 1.84 23.19
C ILE A 92 -0.33 2.26 21.71
N SER A 93 0.82 2.46 21.06
CA SER A 93 0.87 2.65 19.60
C SER A 93 0.35 1.39 18.90
N ALA A 94 -0.63 1.57 18.01
CA ALA A 94 -1.15 0.48 17.20
C ALA A 94 -0.08 -0.08 16.24
N SER A 95 0.76 0.79 15.74
CA SER A 95 1.86 0.46 14.83
C SER A 95 2.89 -0.46 15.50
N ILE A 96 3.34 -0.08 16.70
CA ILE A 96 4.30 -0.88 17.48
C ILE A 96 3.67 -2.22 17.90
N PHE A 97 2.39 -2.22 18.27
CA PHE A 97 1.67 -3.45 18.58
C PHE A 97 1.66 -4.43 17.41
N ASP A 98 1.24 -3.98 16.24
CA ASP A 98 1.17 -4.82 15.03
C ASP A 98 2.56 -5.35 14.64
N PHE A 99 3.58 -4.49 14.70
CA PHE A 99 4.96 -4.86 14.43
C PHE A 99 5.46 -5.94 15.41
N ALA A 100 5.38 -5.66 16.71
CA ALA A 100 5.90 -6.55 17.75
C ALA A 100 5.20 -7.92 17.74
N MET A 101 3.87 -7.94 17.61
CA MET A 101 3.10 -9.18 17.53
C MET A 101 3.48 -10.01 16.29
N TYR A 102 3.64 -9.36 15.13
CA TYR A 102 4.03 -10.09 13.93
C TYR A 102 5.43 -10.66 14.04
N VAL A 103 6.42 -9.84 14.42
CA VAL A 103 7.81 -10.30 14.54
C VAL A 103 7.92 -11.41 15.58
N TYR A 104 7.45 -11.18 16.80
CA TYR A 104 7.61 -12.14 17.92
C TYR A 104 7.02 -13.52 17.61
N HIS A 105 5.87 -13.58 16.97
CA HIS A 105 5.20 -14.85 16.70
C HIS A 105 5.67 -15.55 15.41
N ASN A 106 6.36 -14.85 14.51
CA ASN A 106 6.65 -15.39 13.18
C ASN A 106 8.13 -15.41 12.80
N TYR A 107 9.03 -14.74 13.54
CA TYR A 107 10.43 -14.61 13.13
C TYR A 107 11.11 -15.98 12.96
N GLN A 108 10.91 -16.91 13.89
CA GLN A 108 11.56 -18.20 13.83
C GLN A 108 11.12 -19.02 12.62
N SER A 109 9.82 -19.13 12.39
CA SER A 109 9.29 -19.88 11.22
C SER A 109 9.71 -19.26 9.87
N ARG A 110 9.89 -17.94 9.84
CA ARG A 110 10.39 -17.23 8.64
C ARG A 110 11.85 -17.56 8.39
N LEU A 111 12.70 -17.48 9.42
CA LEU A 111 14.12 -17.79 9.32
C LEU A 111 14.37 -19.27 9.01
N ASP A 112 13.64 -20.18 9.63
CA ASP A 112 13.71 -21.62 9.38
C ASP A 112 13.37 -21.97 7.93
N ALA A 113 12.47 -21.18 7.31
CA ALA A 113 12.13 -21.27 5.90
C ALA A 113 13.14 -20.57 4.96
N GLY A 114 14.21 -19.97 5.50
CA GLY A 114 15.20 -19.19 4.71
C GLY A 114 14.65 -17.85 4.19
N LEU A 115 13.60 -17.32 4.81
CA LEU A 115 12.92 -16.10 4.39
C LEU A 115 13.20 -14.95 5.38
N GLY A 116 13.27 -13.72 4.86
CA GLY A 116 13.29 -12.52 5.69
C GLY A 116 11.91 -12.16 6.25
N ILE A 117 11.86 -11.14 7.08
CA ILE A 117 10.66 -10.57 7.70
C ILE A 117 10.39 -9.25 7.00
N TYR A 118 9.27 -9.16 6.27
CA TYR A 118 9.04 -8.07 5.34
C TYR A 118 7.85 -7.20 5.73
N PHE A 119 8.05 -5.88 5.66
CA PHE A 119 7.04 -4.88 5.97
C PHE A 119 6.78 -3.92 4.84
N TYR A 120 5.56 -3.36 4.84
CA TYR A 120 5.20 -2.10 4.18
C TYR A 120 4.88 -1.06 5.25
N ILE A 121 5.64 0.04 5.29
CA ILE A 121 5.49 1.08 6.33
C ILE A 121 4.64 2.22 5.81
N PRO A 122 3.45 2.46 6.40
CA PRO A 122 2.52 3.48 5.93
C PRO A 122 2.71 4.83 6.63
N LYS A 123 2.25 5.91 5.97
CA LYS A 123 1.94 7.21 6.54
C LYS A 123 3.10 7.95 7.23
N LEU A 124 4.36 7.65 6.87
CA LEU A 124 5.49 8.43 7.36
C LEU A 124 5.44 9.86 6.82
N GLU A 125 5.82 10.81 7.65
CA GLU A 125 5.82 12.23 7.31
C GLU A 125 7.22 12.84 7.20
N ASN A 126 8.26 12.17 7.74
CA ASN A 126 9.63 12.68 7.77
C ASN A 126 10.68 11.59 8.05
N ALA A 127 11.95 11.95 7.96
CA ALA A 127 13.08 11.06 8.17
C ALA A 127 13.23 10.59 9.63
N ASN A 128 12.78 11.37 10.63
CA ASN A 128 12.83 10.94 12.03
C ASN A 128 11.88 9.76 12.30
N GLU A 129 10.73 9.74 11.65
CA GLU A 129 9.82 8.58 11.73
C GLU A 129 10.41 7.34 11.05
N SER A 130 11.16 7.52 9.96
CA SER A 130 11.93 6.45 9.32
C SER A 130 13.03 5.93 10.23
N GLN A 131 13.77 6.82 10.91
CA GLN A 131 14.78 6.43 11.89
C GLN A 131 14.17 5.65 13.06
N LEU A 132 13.00 6.06 13.57
CA LEU A 132 12.29 5.31 14.60
C LEU A 132 12.00 3.86 14.17
N TRP A 133 11.61 3.65 12.90
CA TRP A 133 11.42 2.30 12.38
C TRP A 133 12.72 1.52 12.28
N ASP A 134 13.81 2.13 11.84
CA ASP A 134 15.14 1.50 11.79
C ASP A 134 15.60 1.07 13.19
N ASP A 135 15.41 1.95 14.19
CA ASP A 135 15.72 1.67 15.60
C ASP A 135 14.88 0.49 16.15
N MET A 136 13.58 0.42 15.80
CA MET A 136 12.71 -0.68 16.20
C MET A 136 13.10 -2.02 15.54
N PHE A 137 13.48 -1.99 14.24
CA PHE A 137 13.96 -3.18 13.54
C PHE A 137 15.26 -3.68 14.16
N THR A 138 16.21 -2.77 14.37
CA THR A 138 17.49 -3.04 15.02
C THR A 138 17.30 -3.65 16.40
N LEU A 139 16.44 -3.05 17.25
CA LEU A 139 16.14 -3.55 18.59
C LEU A 139 15.53 -4.97 18.53
N ALA A 140 14.58 -5.21 17.63
CA ALA A 140 13.96 -6.52 17.49
C ALA A 140 14.95 -7.59 17.04
N GLU A 141 15.84 -7.25 16.11
CA GLU A 141 16.91 -8.16 15.66
C GLU A 141 17.88 -8.50 16.80
N ASP A 142 18.27 -7.51 17.60
CA ASP A 142 19.18 -7.70 18.74
C ASP A 142 18.54 -8.54 19.85
N GLU A 143 17.32 -8.20 20.28
CA GLU A 143 16.62 -8.87 21.38
C GLU A 143 16.20 -10.31 21.07
N LEU A 144 15.88 -10.60 19.80
CA LEU A 144 15.45 -11.93 19.36
C LEU A 144 16.58 -12.76 18.75
N GLY A 145 17.81 -12.21 18.65
CA GLY A 145 18.95 -12.87 18.02
C GLY A 145 18.75 -13.12 16.52
N ILE A 146 17.99 -12.27 15.84
CA ILE A 146 17.77 -12.31 14.40
C ILE A 146 19.00 -11.73 13.69
N PRO A 147 19.52 -12.37 12.62
CA PRO A 147 20.64 -11.80 11.88
C PRO A 147 20.32 -10.40 11.35
N ARG A 148 21.29 -9.47 11.44
CA ARG A 148 21.13 -8.09 10.98
C ARG A 148 20.58 -8.01 9.56
N SER A 149 19.69 -7.06 9.30
CA SER A 149 19.02 -6.85 8.01
C SER A 149 18.14 -8.03 7.53
N SER A 150 17.72 -8.93 8.42
CA SER A 150 16.68 -9.93 8.12
C SER A 150 15.28 -9.31 8.09
N ILE A 151 15.08 -8.22 8.86
CA ILE A 151 13.87 -7.40 8.78
C ILE A 151 14.08 -6.37 7.66
N ARG A 152 13.14 -6.31 6.71
CA ARG A 152 13.20 -5.39 5.57
C ARG A 152 11.88 -4.69 5.36
N ALA A 153 11.93 -3.45 4.87
CA ALA A 153 10.73 -2.66 4.67
C ALA A 153 10.74 -1.86 3.36
N THR A 154 9.57 -1.79 2.74
CA THR A 154 9.24 -0.80 1.71
C THR A 154 8.41 0.30 2.37
N VAL A 155 8.79 1.56 2.18
CA VAL A 155 8.02 2.70 2.69
C VAL A 155 6.98 3.13 1.66
N LEU A 156 5.73 3.34 2.10
CA LEU A 156 4.73 4.02 1.31
C LEU A 156 5.02 5.53 1.33
N LEU A 157 5.46 6.06 0.21
CA LEU A 157 5.56 7.51 0.02
C LEU A 157 4.16 8.04 -0.30
N GLU A 158 3.44 8.44 0.73
CA GLU A 158 2.02 8.76 0.63
C GLU A 158 1.59 9.99 1.44
N THR A 159 2.56 10.76 1.90
CA THR A 159 2.33 12.08 2.50
C THR A 159 3.15 13.14 1.77
N ILE A 160 2.56 14.32 1.58
CA ILE A 160 3.26 15.40 0.88
C ILE A 160 4.50 15.88 1.64
N SER A 161 4.49 15.83 2.97
CA SER A 161 5.65 16.16 3.80
C SER A 161 6.84 15.24 3.53
N ALA A 162 6.59 13.92 3.42
CA ALA A 162 7.63 12.93 3.16
C ALA A 162 8.30 13.10 1.79
N SER A 163 7.61 13.67 0.80
CA SER A 163 8.22 13.89 -0.52
C SER A 163 9.38 14.89 -0.53
N TYR A 164 9.52 15.71 0.50
CA TYR A 164 10.66 16.62 0.66
C TYR A 164 11.86 15.98 1.36
N GLU A 165 11.72 14.78 1.94
CA GLU A 165 12.76 14.10 2.73
C GLU A 165 13.02 12.66 2.23
N ILE A 166 12.77 12.36 0.94
CA ILE A 166 12.89 11.00 0.40
C ILE A 166 14.30 10.42 0.60
N GLU A 167 15.34 11.19 0.27
CA GLU A 167 16.71 10.72 0.41
C GLU A 167 17.13 10.54 1.87
N GLU A 168 16.70 11.43 2.76
CA GLU A 168 16.92 11.33 4.19
C GLU A 168 16.20 10.12 4.80
N MET A 169 14.98 9.85 4.37
CA MET A 169 14.22 8.66 4.78
C MET A 169 14.89 7.37 4.32
N LEU A 170 15.37 7.30 3.06
CA LEU A 170 16.13 6.17 2.55
C LEU A 170 17.44 5.97 3.31
N TYR A 171 18.12 7.07 3.65
CA TYR A 171 19.36 7.02 4.44
C TYR A 171 19.10 6.50 5.86
N SER A 172 18.05 6.98 6.52
CA SER A 172 17.67 6.51 7.87
C SER A 172 17.41 5.01 7.89
N LEU A 173 16.72 4.49 6.87
CA LEU A 173 16.39 3.05 6.74
C LEU A 173 17.42 2.23 5.96
N ARG A 174 18.59 2.74 5.63
CA ARG A 174 19.55 2.12 4.68
C ARG A 174 19.90 0.67 4.96
N GLU A 175 19.85 0.23 6.21
CA GLU A 175 20.14 -1.16 6.61
C GLU A 175 18.93 -2.10 6.41
N HIS A 176 17.71 -1.54 6.39
CA HIS A 176 16.46 -2.30 6.33
C HIS A 176 15.60 -1.95 5.10
N SER A 177 15.94 -0.92 4.32
CA SER A 177 15.14 -0.51 3.17
C SER A 177 15.18 -1.52 2.03
N LEU A 178 14.02 -1.79 1.44
CA LEU A 178 13.87 -2.38 0.11
C LEU A 178 13.60 -1.33 -0.95
N GLY A 179 13.05 -0.18 -0.55
CA GLY A 179 12.67 0.90 -1.44
C GLY A 179 11.42 1.63 -1.01
N MET A 180 10.79 2.32 -1.95
CA MET A 180 9.58 3.07 -1.71
C MET A 180 8.48 2.74 -2.72
N ASN A 181 7.23 2.93 -2.29
CA ASN A 181 6.04 2.72 -3.12
C ASN A 181 5.26 4.03 -3.26
N ALA A 182 4.76 4.31 -4.44
CA ALA A 182 3.95 5.49 -4.74
C ALA A 182 2.52 5.34 -4.20
N GLY A 183 2.23 5.93 -3.04
CA GLY A 183 0.91 5.92 -2.40
C GLY A 183 -0.02 6.99 -2.96
N ARG A 184 -0.78 6.67 -4.01
CA ARG A 184 -1.56 7.60 -4.82
C ARG A 184 -2.61 8.41 -4.05
N TRP A 185 -3.59 7.73 -3.46
CA TRP A 185 -4.77 8.39 -2.86
C TRP A 185 -4.43 9.13 -1.58
N ASP A 186 -3.59 8.54 -0.74
CA ASP A 186 -3.15 9.14 0.51
C ASP A 186 -2.28 10.37 0.26
N TYR A 187 -1.45 10.37 -0.79
CA TYR A 187 -0.67 11.52 -1.18
C TYR A 187 -1.57 12.72 -1.56
N ILE A 188 -2.60 12.47 -2.40
CA ILE A 188 -3.60 13.49 -2.77
C ILE A 188 -4.32 14.01 -1.51
N PHE A 189 -4.77 13.09 -0.64
CA PHE A 189 -5.42 13.47 0.62
C PHE A 189 -4.51 14.31 1.51
N SER A 190 -3.24 13.93 1.65
CA SER A 190 -2.24 14.66 2.41
C SER A 190 -2.05 16.08 1.87
N ALA A 191 -1.97 16.25 0.54
CA ALA A 191 -1.88 17.55 -0.11
C ALA A 191 -3.09 18.43 0.25
N ILE A 192 -4.32 17.90 0.13
CA ILE A 192 -5.56 18.60 0.48
C ILE A 192 -5.58 18.98 1.95
N LYS A 193 -5.25 18.03 2.84
CA LYS A 193 -5.26 18.23 4.29
C LYS A 193 -4.29 19.32 4.72
N ARG A 194 -3.08 19.32 4.17
CA ARG A 194 -2.04 20.30 4.51
C ARG A 194 -2.38 21.70 4.00
N HIS A 195 -3.04 21.81 2.85
CA HIS A 195 -3.36 23.09 2.22
C HIS A 195 -4.81 23.55 2.46
N ARG A 196 -5.60 22.87 3.29
CA ARG A 196 -7.02 23.17 3.52
C ARG A 196 -7.33 24.59 3.99
N ASN A 197 -6.36 25.31 4.54
CA ASN A 197 -6.48 26.68 5.03
C ASN A 197 -5.74 27.70 4.14
N VAL A 198 -5.21 27.28 3.00
CA VAL A 198 -4.54 28.15 2.04
C VAL A 198 -5.56 28.64 1.04
N ASP A 199 -5.73 29.96 0.94
CA ASP A 199 -6.69 30.55 0.02
C ASP A 199 -6.29 30.29 -1.45
N GLY A 200 -7.26 29.98 -2.28
CA GLY A 200 -7.07 29.71 -3.71
C GLY A 200 -6.68 28.28 -4.06
N ILE A 201 -6.35 27.44 -3.08
CA ILE A 201 -6.09 26.01 -3.34
C ILE A 201 -7.39 25.23 -3.20
N ILE A 202 -8.00 24.88 -4.33
CA ILE A 202 -9.23 24.09 -4.42
C ILE A 202 -8.99 22.99 -5.46
N PHE A 203 -9.19 21.73 -5.05
CA PHE A 203 -9.01 20.58 -5.93
C PHE A 203 -10.27 20.33 -6.77
N PRO A 204 -10.11 19.95 -8.04
CA PRO A 204 -11.23 19.62 -8.93
C PRO A 204 -11.85 18.26 -8.59
N ASP A 205 -12.81 17.82 -9.41
CA ASP A 205 -13.37 16.48 -9.29
C ASP A 205 -12.27 15.42 -9.27
N ARG A 206 -12.39 14.46 -8.35
CA ARG A 206 -11.36 13.43 -8.10
C ARG A 206 -10.93 12.66 -9.35
N SER A 207 -11.82 12.48 -10.32
CA SER A 207 -11.52 11.81 -11.58
C SER A 207 -10.52 12.56 -12.47
N GLN A 208 -10.33 13.85 -12.22
CA GLN A 208 -9.39 14.70 -12.95
C GLN A 208 -8.00 14.74 -12.31
N ILE A 209 -7.84 14.22 -11.08
CA ILE A 209 -6.55 14.13 -10.39
C ILE A 209 -5.90 12.80 -10.73
N THR A 210 -5.23 12.75 -11.87
CA THR A 210 -4.52 11.58 -12.39
C THR A 210 -3.04 11.60 -11.99
N MET A 211 -2.31 10.53 -12.29
CA MET A 211 -0.86 10.49 -12.05
C MET A 211 -0.05 11.38 -13.00
N THR A 212 -0.71 12.00 -13.97
CA THR A 212 -0.09 12.90 -14.97
C THR A 212 -0.26 14.38 -14.63
N VAL A 213 -1.05 14.73 -13.61
CA VAL A 213 -1.15 16.12 -13.15
C VAL A 213 0.16 16.59 -12.52
N PRO A 214 0.50 17.90 -12.54
CA PRO A 214 1.84 18.38 -12.23
C PRO A 214 2.44 17.81 -10.92
N PHE A 215 1.77 17.99 -9.79
CA PHE A 215 2.31 17.55 -8.49
C PHE A 215 2.41 16.03 -8.35
N MET A 216 1.49 15.28 -8.97
CA MET A 216 1.52 13.80 -8.94
C MET A 216 2.63 13.25 -9.82
N LYS A 217 2.87 13.88 -10.96
CA LYS A 217 3.98 13.53 -11.83
C LYS A 217 5.31 13.83 -11.14
N ALA A 218 5.47 15.04 -10.61
CA ALA A 218 6.70 15.45 -9.94
C ALA A 218 7.08 14.52 -8.80
N TYR A 219 6.13 14.18 -7.92
CA TYR A 219 6.44 13.31 -6.78
C TYR A 219 6.81 11.88 -7.21
N THR A 220 6.20 11.33 -8.26
CA THR A 220 6.55 9.99 -8.76
C THR A 220 7.89 9.95 -9.47
N GLU A 221 8.22 10.99 -10.22
CA GLU A 221 9.53 11.16 -10.85
C GLU A 221 10.64 11.28 -9.80
N LEU A 222 10.43 12.10 -8.77
CA LEU A 222 11.36 12.26 -7.65
C LEU A 222 11.55 10.95 -6.87
N LEU A 223 10.49 10.18 -6.65
CA LEU A 223 10.56 8.89 -5.99
C LEU A 223 11.47 7.92 -6.76
N VAL A 224 11.26 7.79 -8.07
CA VAL A 224 12.06 6.88 -8.91
C VAL A 224 13.53 7.32 -8.91
N GLU A 225 13.80 8.61 -9.16
CA GLU A 225 15.16 9.14 -9.17
C GLU A 225 15.88 8.89 -7.84
N SER A 226 15.25 9.24 -6.71
CA SER A 226 15.83 9.09 -5.38
C SER A 226 16.07 7.63 -5.01
N CYS A 227 15.13 6.72 -5.28
CA CYS A 227 15.29 5.31 -5.01
C CYS A 227 16.44 4.71 -5.80
N HIS A 228 16.47 4.87 -7.12
CA HIS A 228 17.49 4.28 -7.98
C HIS A 228 18.87 4.86 -7.71
N LYS A 229 18.98 6.16 -7.45
CA LYS A 229 20.24 6.79 -7.02
C LYS A 229 20.83 6.16 -5.77
N ARG A 230 20.01 5.58 -4.91
CA ARG A 230 20.40 4.91 -3.65
C ARG A 230 20.39 3.38 -3.73
N GLY A 231 20.16 2.80 -4.92
CA GLY A 231 20.12 1.36 -5.13
C GLY A 231 18.90 0.68 -4.48
N ALA A 232 17.82 1.43 -4.30
CA ALA A 232 16.55 0.98 -3.73
C ALA A 232 15.48 0.84 -4.80
N HIS A 233 14.48 -0.03 -4.57
CA HIS A 233 13.39 -0.24 -5.52
C HIS A 233 12.38 0.93 -5.50
N ALA A 234 11.88 1.27 -6.67
CA ALA A 234 10.74 2.16 -6.87
C ALA A 234 9.52 1.33 -7.30
N ILE A 235 8.46 1.29 -6.48
CA ILE A 235 7.26 0.51 -6.74
C ILE A 235 6.08 1.44 -7.06
N GLY A 236 5.40 1.18 -8.17
CA GLY A 236 4.27 1.97 -8.65
C GLY A 236 3.00 1.81 -7.79
N GLY A 237 2.06 2.71 -8.03
CA GLY A 237 0.82 2.77 -7.26
C GLY A 237 -0.18 1.65 -7.59
N MET A 238 -1.13 1.44 -6.68
CA MET A 238 -2.15 0.41 -6.84
C MET A 238 -3.12 0.73 -7.98
N SER A 239 -3.30 -0.21 -8.92
CA SER A 239 -4.44 -0.20 -9.82
C SER A 239 -5.68 -0.71 -9.07
N ALA A 240 -6.62 0.19 -8.81
CA ALA A 240 -7.79 -0.07 -7.98
C ALA A 240 -8.97 -0.71 -8.74
N PHE A 241 -8.85 -0.93 -10.04
CA PHE A 241 -9.91 -1.53 -10.87
C PHE A 241 -10.25 -2.95 -10.41
N ILE A 242 -11.54 -3.27 -10.46
CA ILE A 242 -12.05 -4.61 -10.19
C ILE A 242 -12.77 -5.09 -11.45
N PRO A 243 -12.36 -6.23 -12.04
CA PRO A 243 -13.06 -6.81 -13.17
C PRO A 243 -14.53 -7.11 -12.82
N ASN A 244 -15.44 -6.79 -13.72
CA ASN A 244 -16.86 -7.11 -13.57
C ASN A 244 -17.25 -8.28 -14.47
N ARG A 245 -17.30 -9.49 -13.92
CA ARG A 245 -17.61 -10.71 -14.67
C ARG A 245 -18.99 -10.70 -15.34
N LYS A 246 -19.88 -9.77 -14.95
CA LYS A 246 -21.22 -9.63 -15.53
C LYS A 246 -21.24 -8.64 -16.70
N ASP A 247 -20.16 -7.87 -16.89
CA ASP A 247 -20.04 -6.85 -17.92
C ASP A 247 -18.64 -6.95 -18.56
N PRO A 248 -18.53 -7.69 -19.67
CA PRO A 248 -17.27 -7.87 -20.38
C PRO A 248 -16.67 -6.56 -20.91
N GLU A 249 -17.49 -5.61 -21.39
CA GLU A 249 -17.01 -4.35 -21.94
C GLU A 249 -16.36 -3.47 -20.86
N VAL A 250 -16.98 -3.40 -19.67
CA VAL A 250 -16.41 -2.70 -18.52
C VAL A 250 -15.10 -3.36 -18.09
N THR A 251 -15.03 -4.68 -18.16
CA THR A 251 -13.82 -5.44 -17.79
C THR A 251 -12.68 -5.18 -18.79
N GLU A 252 -12.96 -5.22 -20.09
CA GLU A 252 -11.96 -4.96 -21.13
C GLU A 252 -11.39 -3.55 -21.03
N LYS A 253 -12.25 -2.56 -20.86
CA LYS A 253 -11.83 -1.17 -20.63
C LYS A 253 -11.00 -1.00 -19.35
N ALA A 254 -11.35 -1.71 -18.28
CA ALA A 254 -10.57 -1.71 -17.04
C ALA A 254 -9.17 -2.29 -17.27
N PHE A 255 -9.06 -3.39 -18.03
CA PHE A 255 -7.78 -4.03 -18.35
C PHE A 255 -6.90 -3.12 -19.22
N GLU A 256 -7.48 -2.45 -20.22
CA GLU A 256 -6.76 -1.49 -21.04
C GLU A 256 -6.23 -0.32 -20.21
N ASN A 257 -7.05 0.25 -19.33
CA ASN A 257 -6.63 1.32 -18.43
C ASN A 257 -5.49 0.88 -17.49
N VAL A 258 -5.57 -0.34 -16.95
CA VAL A 258 -4.49 -0.91 -16.12
C VAL A 258 -3.22 -1.07 -16.94
N LYS A 259 -3.31 -1.64 -18.14
CA LYS A 259 -2.15 -1.81 -19.03
C LYS A 259 -1.46 -0.48 -19.32
N ASN A 260 -2.23 0.55 -19.69
CA ASN A 260 -1.69 1.88 -19.97
C ASN A 260 -1.06 2.54 -18.74
N ASP A 261 -1.68 2.40 -17.55
CA ASP A 261 -1.13 2.92 -16.28
C ASP A 261 0.20 2.22 -15.94
N LYS A 262 0.27 0.89 -16.10
CA LYS A 262 1.50 0.13 -15.80
C LYS A 262 2.60 0.36 -16.84
N LEU A 263 2.25 0.53 -18.09
CA LEU A 263 3.22 0.91 -19.13
C LEU A 263 3.84 2.27 -18.85
N ARG A 264 3.04 3.25 -18.42
CA ARG A 264 3.53 4.55 -17.98
C ARG A 264 4.50 4.42 -16.81
N GLU A 265 4.14 3.64 -15.77
CA GLU A 265 4.99 3.39 -14.61
C GLU A 265 6.31 2.71 -15.01
N ALA A 266 6.27 1.62 -15.78
CA ALA A 266 7.46 0.92 -16.26
C ALA A 266 8.38 1.85 -17.09
N THR A 267 7.80 2.66 -17.98
CA THR A 267 8.56 3.62 -18.78
C THR A 267 9.20 4.73 -17.94
N MET A 268 8.55 5.13 -16.85
CA MET A 268 9.10 6.12 -15.91
C MET A 268 10.26 5.58 -15.08
N GLY A 269 10.41 4.26 -14.97
CA GLY A 269 11.49 3.63 -14.22
C GLY A 269 11.05 2.85 -12.99
N PHE A 270 9.75 2.64 -12.76
CA PHE A 270 9.31 1.78 -11.66
C PHE A 270 9.69 0.31 -11.90
N ASP A 271 10.12 -0.39 -10.85
CA ASP A 271 10.56 -1.80 -10.90
C ASP A 271 9.40 -2.80 -10.85
N GLY A 272 8.23 -2.35 -10.43
CA GLY A 272 7.03 -3.15 -10.27
C GLY A 272 5.88 -2.28 -9.80
N SER A 273 4.74 -2.90 -9.49
CA SER A 273 3.55 -2.13 -9.10
C SER A 273 2.55 -2.94 -8.28
N TRP A 274 1.55 -2.28 -7.74
CA TRP A 274 0.45 -2.90 -7.01
C TRP A 274 -0.80 -3.07 -7.88
N VAL A 275 -1.53 -4.14 -7.59
CA VAL A 275 -2.88 -4.39 -8.12
C VAL A 275 -3.84 -4.77 -7.00
N ALA A 276 -5.09 -4.30 -7.07
CA ALA A 276 -6.11 -4.57 -6.06
C ALA A 276 -6.79 -5.94 -6.22
N HIS A 277 -6.67 -6.56 -7.39
CA HIS A 277 -7.37 -7.80 -7.72
C HIS A 277 -6.45 -8.83 -8.36
N PRO A 278 -6.54 -10.14 -8.00
CA PRO A 278 -5.70 -11.18 -8.57
C PRO A 278 -5.74 -11.27 -10.10
N ASP A 279 -6.89 -11.04 -10.71
CA ASP A 279 -7.07 -11.09 -12.18
C ASP A 279 -6.25 -10.00 -12.93
N LEU A 280 -5.69 -9.02 -12.21
CA LEU A 280 -4.84 -7.97 -12.77
C LEU A 280 -3.35 -8.31 -12.71
N VAL A 281 -2.97 -9.36 -11.97
CA VAL A 281 -1.56 -9.72 -11.77
C VAL A 281 -0.87 -10.05 -13.09
N SER A 282 -1.49 -10.90 -13.93
CA SER A 282 -0.91 -11.28 -15.22
C SER A 282 -0.70 -10.06 -16.11
N ILE A 283 -1.68 -9.18 -16.22
CA ILE A 283 -1.59 -7.95 -17.05
C ILE A 283 -0.42 -7.07 -16.58
N CYS A 284 -0.29 -6.88 -15.27
CA CYS A 284 0.79 -6.10 -14.70
C CYS A 284 2.15 -6.76 -14.97
N LYS A 285 2.28 -8.07 -14.73
CA LYS A 285 3.52 -8.82 -14.98
C LYS A 285 3.92 -8.81 -16.44
N ASP A 286 2.98 -8.98 -17.36
CA ASP A 286 3.25 -8.95 -18.80
C ASP A 286 3.86 -7.60 -19.22
N VAL A 287 3.28 -6.49 -18.76
CA VAL A 287 3.79 -5.14 -19.07
C VAL A 287 5.21 -4.93 -18.52
N PHE A 288 5.46 -5.28 -17.25
CA PHE A 288 6.79 -5.11 -16.67
C PHE A 288 7.80 -6.07 -17.28
N SER A 289 7.44 -7.34 -17.50
CA SER A 289 8.34 -8.33 -18.12
C SER A 289 8.76 -7.93 -19.54
N GLU A 290 7.81 -7.42 -20.33
CA GLU A 290 8.10 -6.91 -21.68
C GLU A 290 9.04 -5.70 -21.62
N HIS A 291 8.79 -4.75 -20.69
CA HIS A 291 9.60 -3.54 -20.55
C HIS A 291 11.00 -3.84 -20.02
N LEU A 292 11.10 -4.69 -18.99
CA LEU A 292 12.38 -5.06 -18.36
C LEU A 292 13.24 -5.99 -19.24
N ASN A 293 12.66 -6.58 -20.28
CA ASN A 293 13.38 -7.40 -21.27
C ASN A 293 14.27 -8.50 -20.65
N GLY A 294 13.75 -9.17 -19.61
CA GLY A 294 14.43 -10.26 -18.91
C GLY A 294 15.26 -9.86 -17.70
N GLU A 295 15.41 -8.57 -17.43
CA GLU A 295 16.02 -8.09 -16.19
C GLU A 295 15.02 -8.20 -15.02
N ALA A 296 15.54 -8.40 -13.81
CA ALA A 296 14.73 -8.53 -12.61
C ALA A 296 14.12 -7.19 -12.11
N ASN A 297 14.77 -6.09 -12.43
CA ASN A 297 14.42 -4.71 -12.07
C ASN A 297 15.15 -3.72 -12.98
N GLN A 298 14.90 -2.43 -12.77
CA GLN A 298 15.61 -1.38 -13.51
C GLN A 298 16.32 -0.36 -12.59
N ILE A 299 16.75 -0.78 -11.39
CA ILE A 299 17.46 0.08 -10.42
C ILE A 299 18.72 0.72 -11.05
N SER A 300 19.37 0.06 -12.01
CA SER A 300 20.51 0.62 -12.76
C SER A 300 20.16 1.82 -13.65
N PHE A 301 18.89 1.97 -14.00
CA PHE A 301 18.37 3.15 -14.70
C PHE A 301 18.12 4.26 -13.70
N VAL A 302 19.01 5.24 -13.59
CA VAL A 302 18.89 6.41 -12.73
C VAL A 302 18.50 7.61 -13.58
N PRO A 303 17.19 7.91 -13.69
CA PRO A 303 16.74 9.07 -14.46
C PRO A 303 17.16 10.37 -13.77
N ARG A 304 17.16 11.46 -14.53
CA ARG A 304 17.28 12.83 -14.02
C ARG A 304 16.08 13.62 -14.47
N TYR A 305 15.24 13.98 -13.50
CA TYR A 305 14.00 14.72 -13.75
C TYR A 305 14.09 16.18 -13.33
N ASP A 306 15.18 16.56 -12.61
CA ASP A 306 15.44 17.92 -12.13
C ASP A 306 14.20 18.52 -11.40
N ILE A 307 13.65 17.75 -10.47
CA ILE A 307 12.44 18.13 -9.72
C ILE A 307 12.79 19.18 -8.68
N GLU A 308 12.16 20.32 -8.77
CA GLU A 308 12.22 21.39 -7.76
C GLU A 308 11.05 21.27 -6.77
N ASP A 309 11.25 21.72 -5.53
CA ASP A 309 10.24 21.70 -4.47
C ASP A 309 8.92 22.37 -4.89
N SER A 310 9.00 23.43 -5.70
CA SER A 310 7.84 24.11 -6.25
C SER A 310 6.94 23.21 -7.10
N MET A 311 7.49 22.17 -7.74
CA MET A 311 6.74 21.24 -8.58
C MET A 311 5.91 20.28 -7.72
N LEU A 312 6.35 19.94 -6.50
CA LEU A 312 5.65 19.03 -5.58
C LEU A 312 4.34 19.63 -5.04
N HIS A 313 4.16 20.93 -5.10
CA HIS A 313 2.93 21.62 -4.69
C HIS A 313 2.31 22.47 -5.81
N ASN A 314 2.62 22.17 -7.07
CA ASN A 314 1.91 22.74 -8.20
C ASN A 314 0.57 22.02 -8.40
N PHE A 315 -0.47 22.53 -7.74
CA PHE A 315 -1.82 21.97 -7.78
C PHE A 315 -2.69 22.54 -8.92
N GLU A 316 -2.11 23.32 -9.80
CA GLU A 316 -2.84 23.81 -10.99
C GLU A 316 -3.08 22.66 -11.97
N ILE A 317 -4.35 22.41 -12.26
CA ILE A 317 -4.79 21.37 -13.22
C ILE A 317 -5.58 22.10 -14.31
N GLU A 318 -4.97 22.22 -15.48
CA GLU A 318 -5.57 22.91 -16.62
C GLU A 318 -6.91 22.27 -17.01
N ASN A 319 -7.87 23.12 -17.40
CA ASN A 319 -9.20 22.71 -17.85
C ASN A 319 -9.98 21.85 -16.82
N SER A 320 -9.60 21.91 -15.56
CA SER A 320 -10.28 21.18 -14.49
C SER A 320 -11.55 21.91 -14.04
N SER A 321 -12.46 21.17 -13.42
CA SER A 321 -13.74 21.70 -12.94
C SER A 321 -14.23 20.97 -11.67
N ILE A 322 -15.10 21.67 -10.94
CA ILE A 322 -15.85 21.08 -9.83
C ILE A 322 -17.30 20.95 -10.29
N THR A 323 -17.81 19.75 -10.31
CA THR A 323 -19.17 19.47 -10.76
C THR A 323 -20.07 18.94 -9.65
N MET A 324 -21.37 19.10 -9.79
CA MET A 324 -22.35 18.47 -8.88
C MET A 324 -22.27 16.95 -8.91
N GLU A 325 -21.92 16.36 -10.06
CA GLU A 325 -21.72 14.93 -10.18
C GLU A 325 -20.49 14.45 -9.37
N GLY A 326 -19.38 15.21 -9.42
CA GLY A 326 -18.19 14.95 -8.62
C GLY A 326 -18.51 15.02 -7.12
N ILE A 327 -19.24 16.04 -6.68
CA ILE A 327 -19.69 16.18 -5.28
C ILE A 327 -20.58 14.99 -4.87
N HIS A 328 -21.58 14.65 -5.68
CA HIS A 328 -22.47 13.50 -5.40
C HIS A 328 -21.69 12.18 -5.36
N THR A 329 -20.73 11.98 -6.26
CA THR A 329 -19.86 10.80 -6.26
C THR A 329 -19.06 10.70 -4.98
N ASN A 330 -18.47 11.81 -4.56
CA ASN A 330 -17.74 11.90 -3.30
C ASN A 330 -18.63 11.50 -2.11
N ILE A 331 -19.80 12.11 -1.97
CA ILE A 331 -20.74 11.81 -0.88
C ILE A 331 -21.15 10.33 -0.89
N LYS A 332 -21.50 9.78 -2.06
CA LYS A 332 -21.89 8.37 -2.19
C LYS A 332 -20.78 7.43 -1.77
N VAL A 333 -19.55 7.65 -2.26
CA VAL A 333 -18.39 6.84 -1.89
C VAL A 333 -18.15 6.91 -0.37
N GLY A 334 -18.17 8.11 0.21
CA GLY A 334 -17.97 8.30 1.66
C GLY A 334 -18.99 7.54 2.49
N ILE A 335 -20.29 7.68 2.18
CA ILE A 335 -21.38 6.99 2.92
C ILE A 335 -21.25 5.46 2.79
N LEU A 336 -21.04 4.94 1.59
CA LEU A 336 -20.97 3.50 1.33
C LEU A 336 -19.70 2.89 1.95
N TYR A 337 -18.57 3.60 1.90
CA TYR A 337 -17.35 3.15 2.56
C TYR A 337 -17.48 3.16 4.08
N MET A 338 -18.04 4.24 4.67
CA MET A 338 -18.31 4.31 6.11
C MET A 338 -19.21 3.16 6.57
N HIS A 339 -20.28 2.89 5.82
CA HIS A 339 -21.15 1.75 6.10
C HIS A 339 -20.38 0.42 6.12
N SER A 340 -19.54 0.16 5.11
CA SER A 340 -18.70 -1.05 5.04
C SER A 340 -17.75 -1.12 6.24
N TRP A 341 -17.06 -0.03 6.53
CA TRP A 341 -16.07 0.04 7.61
C TRP A 341 -16.69 -0.18 8.99
N LEU A 342 -17.83 0.44 9.28
CA LEU A 342 -18.58 0.24 10.53
C LEU A 342 -19.10 -1.20 10.70
N ASN A 343 -19.30 -1.92 9.60
CA ASN A 343 -19.63 -3.34 9.60
C ASN A 343 -18.40 -4.27 9.61
N GLY A 344 -17.21 -3.75 9.94
CA GLY A 344 -15.99 -4.52 10.10
C GLY A 344 -15.25 -4.84 8.79
N GLN A 345 -15.59 -4.18 7.67
CA GLN A 345 -14.96 -4.39 6.37
C GLN A 345 -14.21 -3.13 5.92
N GLY A 346 -12.89 -3.13 6.02
CA GLY A 346 -12.04 -2.02 5.57
C GLY A 346 -11.79 -1.98 4.06
N ALA A 347 -12.06 -3.05 3.32
CA ALA A 347 -11.97 -3.09 1.86
C ALA A 347 -13.36 -3.24 1.23
N ALA A 348 -13.83 -2.24 0.49
CA ALA A 348 -15.14 -2.19 -0.14
C ALA A 348 -15.03 -2.06 -1.66
N ALA A 349 -15.69 -2.97 -2.40
CA ALA A 349 -15.84 -2.85 -3.84
C ALA A 349 -16.97 -1.86 -4.15
N LEU A 350 -16.63 -0.66 -4.60
CA LEU A 350 -17.58 0.42 -4.90
C LEU A 350 -17.37 0.88 -6.34
N PHE A 351 -18.42 0.88 -7.15
CA PHE A 351 -18.39 1.37 -8.54
C PHE A 351 -17.25 0.77 -9.39
N ASN A 352 -17.02 -0.55 -9.29
CA ASN A 352 -15.94 -1.30 -9.94
C ASN A 352 -14.52 -0.85 -9.54
N LEU A 353 -14.38 -0.16 -8.40
CA LEU A 353 -13.10 0.21 -7.80
C LEU A 353 -12.99 -0.35 -6.38
N MET A 354 -11.77 -0.67 -5.96
CA MET A 354 -11.50 -1.05 -4.58
C MET A 354 -11.26 0.21 -3.73
N ALA A 355 -12.17 0.47 -2.80
CA ALA A 355 -11.99 1.48 -1.77
C ALA A 355 -11.39 0.81 -0.53
N VAL A 356 -10.20 1.23 -0.11
CA VAL A 356 -9.42 0.57 0.96
C VAL A 356 -8.86 1.54 2.00
N SER A 357 -9.11 2.86 1.88
CA SER A 357 -8.51 3.85 2.77
C SER A 357 -9.57 4.69 3.46
N TYR A 358 -9.29 5.08 4.71
CA TYR A 358 -10.07 6.11 5.39
C TYR A 358 -10.06 7.45 4.63
N THR A 359 -9.13 7.64 3.72
CA THR A 359 -9.13 8.80 2.81
C THR A 359 -10.40 8.88 1.95
N HIS A 360 -11.11 7.74 1.78
CA HIS A 360 -12.42 7.73 1.16
C HIS A 360 -13.54 8.22 2.11
N LEU A 361 -13.26 8.33 3.42
CA LEU A 361 -14.18 8.89 4.42
C LEU A 361 -14.05 10.41 4.53
N THR A 362 -12.84 10.91 4.32
CA THR A 362 -12.53 12.33 4.41
C THR A 362 -12.30 12.86 3.00
N LEU A 363 -13.39 13.04 2.30
CA LEU A 363 -13.35 13.51 0.94
C LEU A 363 -12.82 14.94 0.86
N PRO A 364 -12.06 15.26 -0.20
CA PRO A 364 -11.73 16.62 -0.51
C PRO A 364 -13.03 17.38 -0.77
N THR A 365 -13.58 17.91 0.27
CA THR A 365 -14.60 18.93 0.13
C THR A 365 -13.85 20.25 -0.01
N SER A 366 -13.87 20.82 -1.21
CA SER A 366 -13.86 22.26 -1.29
C SER A 366 -14.75 22.82 -0.17
N ARG A 367 -14.31 23.85 0.49
CA ARG A 367 -15.14 24.58 1.46
C ARG A 367 -16.50 24.90 0.92
#